data_bb81f53f6d2bda13f2f7188a0dc6c3df
#
_entry.id   bb81f53f6d2bda13f2f7188a0dc6c3df
#
_cell.length_a   1.000
_cell.length_b   1.000
_cell.length_c   1.000
_cell.angle_alpha   90.00
_cell.angle_beta   90.00
_cell.angle_gamma   90.00
#
_symmetry.space_group_name_H-M   'P 1'
#
loop_
_entity.id
_entity.type
_entity.pdbx_description
1 polymer ?
#
loop_
_entity_poly.entity_id
_entity_poly.type
_entity_poly.pdbx_seq_one_letter_code
_entity_poly.pdbx_strand_id
1 'polypeptide(L)'
;MAATGWRVKRGRKMLAAVVLQVLGRGLVAAARLDKRVRFEVASWPDPYTVTLMIAPWGPGVSWRRKGDTLACLGSTNVDCDLLVTFKSVDVALPTLLGAKGVLDALAEHRVMVKGDLTVAMVLVRCLNIVEGYLFPDIVTRRILPRPATRKRGHLVAYGALIHTEALIQVKARPTEETAA
;
A
#
# COMPACT_ATOMS: atom_id res chain seq x y z
N MET A 1 21.01 -1.61 -28.70
CA MET A 1 20.44 -2.46 -27.61
C MET A 1 20.03 -1.72 -26.34
N ALA A 2 20.32 -0.43 -26.15
CA ALA A 2 19.99 0.33 -24.92
C ALA A 2 18.51 0.79 -24.77
N ALA A 3 17.80 0.98 -25.86
CA ALA A 3 16.42 1.52 -25.83
C ALA A 3 15.35 0.56 -25.25
N THR A 4 15.58 -0.75 -25.37
CA THR A 4 14.62 -1.77 -24.90
C THR A 4 14.60 -1.88 -23.37
N GLY A 5 15.75 -1.76 -22.71
CA GLY A 5 15.86 -1.83 -21.25
C GLY A 5 15.20 -0.66 -20.53
N TRP A 6 15.19 0.53 -21.12
CA TRP A 6 14.60 1.73 -20.55
C TRP A 6 13.05 1.69 -20.59
N ARG A 7 12.47 1.21 -21.69
CA ARG A 7 11.02 1.03 -21.83
C ARG A 7 10.47 0.00 -20.85
N VAL A 8 11.18 -1.11 -20.63
CA VAL A 8 10.80 -2.15 -19.66
C VAL A 8 10.83 -1.60 -18.22
N LYS A 9 11.85 -0.83 -17.86
CA LYS A 9 11.94 -0.19 -16.52
C LYS A 9 10.83 0.82 -16.28
N ARG A 10 10.43 1.59 -17.31
CA ARG A 10 9.33 2.56 -17.22
C ARG A 10 7.97 1.87 -17.04
N GLY A 11 7.71 0.79 -17.77
CA GLY A 11 6.50 -0.03 -17.61
C GLY A 11 6.38 -0.65 -16.22
N ARG A 12 7.48 -1.16 -15.66
CA ARG A 12 7.52 -1.71 -14.29
C ARG A 12 7.27 -0.65 -13.22
N LYS A 13 7.80 0.57 -13.38
CA LYS A 13 7.52 1.69 -12.48
C LYS A 13 6.02 2.08 -12.52
N MET A 14 5.44 2.11 -13.70
CA MET A 14 4.03 2.42 -13.88
C MET A 14 3.13 1.33 -13.25
N LEU A 15 3.46 0.06 -13.45
CA LEU A 15 2.77 -1.06 -12.79
C LEU A 15 2.89 -0.96 -11.27
N ALA A 16 4.07 -0.67 -10.75
CA ALA A 16 4.28 -0.49 -9.31
C ALA A 16 3.46 0.68 -8.75
N ALA A 17 3.32 1.78 -9.50
CA ALA A 17 2.47 2.90 -9.11
C ALA A 17 1.01 2.49 -8.99
N VAL A 18 0.50 1.75 -9.98
CA VAL A 18 -0.88 1.24 -9.96
C VAL A 18 -1.09 0.29 -8.78
N VAL A 19 -0.18 -0.67 -8.57
CA VAL A 19 -0.26 -1.62 -7.45
C VAL A 19 -0.27 -0.89 -6.11
N LEU A 20 0.63 0.08 -5.92
CA LEU A 20 0.68 0.87 -4.68
C LEU A 20 -0.61 1.68 -4.45
N GLN A 21 -1.18 2.27 -5.50
CA GLN A 21 -2.45 3.00 -5.38
C GLN A 21 -3.63 2.08 -5.04
N VAL A 22 -3.67 0.89 -5.65
CA VAL A 22 -4.69 -0.12 -5.35
C VAL A 22 -4.55 -0.61 -3.90
N LEU A 23 -3.34 -0.94 -3.46
CA LEU A 23 -3.06 -1.33 -2.07
C LEU A 23 -3.37 -0.19 -1.10
N GLY A 24 -3.02 1.05 -1.47
CA GLY A 24 -3.27 2.22 -0.66
C GLY A 24 -4.75 2.43 -0.35
N ARG A 25 -5.59 2.34 -1.36
CA ARG A 25 -7.05 2.44 -1.23
C ARG A 25 -7.63 1.19 -0.59
N GLY A 26 -7.10 0.02 -0.94
CA GLY A 26 -7.48 -1.26 -0.36
C GLY A 26 -7.30 -1.28 1.16
N LEU A 27 -6.21 -0.71 1.68
CA LEU A 27 -5.96 -0.63 3.12
C LEU A 27 -7.01 0.27 3.83
N VAL A 28 -7.36 1.42 3.24
CA VAL A 28 -8.41 2.29 3.78
C VAL A 28 -9.77 1.59 3.78
N ALA A 29 -10.12 0.92 2.69
CA ALA A 29 -11.35 0.14 2.59
C ALA A 29 -11.37 -1.00 3.62
N ALA A 30 -10.24 -1.71 3.78
CA ALA A 30 -10.11 -2.78 4.77
C ALA A 30 -10.24 -2.27 6.19
N ALA A 31 -9.64 -1.12 6.53
CA ALA A 31 -9.78 -0.50 7.85
C ALA A 31 -11.25 -0.15 8.19
N ARG A 32 -12.09 0.11 7.19
CA ARG A 32 -13.53 0.35 7.38
C ARG A 32 -14.36 -0.94 7.50
N LEU A 33 -14.01 -1.98 6.74
CA LEU A 33 -14.84 -3.17 6.57
C LEU A 33 -14.38 -4.37 7.40
N ASP A 34 -13.07 -4.55 7.59
CA ASP A 34 -12.50 -5.68 8.31
C ASP A 34 -12.11 -5.29 9.73
N LYS A 35 -12.75 -5.92 10.72
CA LYS A 35 -12.49 -5.68 12.14
C LYS A 35 -11.02 -5.95 12.52
N ARG A 36 -10.35 -6.90 11.85
CA ARG A 36 -8.94 -7.24 12.12
C ARG A 36 -8.03 -6.08 11.70
N VAL A 37 -8.23 -5.54 10.49
CA VAL A 37 -7.44 -4.41 9.99
C VAL A 37 -7.73 -3.16 10.83
N ARG A 38 -8.98 -2.93 11.20
CA ARG A 38 -9.36 -1.83 12.09
C ARG A 38 -8.66 -1.91 13.43
N PHE A 39 -8.63 -3.10 14.05
CA PHE A 39 -7.96 -3.33 15.32
C PHE A 39 -6.45 -3.08 15.21
N GLU A 40 -5.81 -3.58 14.15
CA GLU A 40 -4.39 -3.37 13.90
C GLU A 40 -4.07 -1.87 13.67
N VAL A 41 -4.86 -1.15 12.86
CA VAL A 41 -4.67 0.28 12.62
C VAL A 41 -4.93 1.10 13.89
N ALA A 42 -5.85 0.67 14.76
CA ALA A 42 -6.12 1.34 16.04
C ALA A 42 -4.93 1.29 17.00
N SER A 43 -3.98 0.37 16.82
CA SER A 43 -2.75 0.31 17.61
C SER A 43 -1.68 1.33 17.20
N TRP A 44 -1.84 2.01 16.04
CA TRP A 44 -0.89 3.06 15.66
C TRP A 44 -1.06 4.28 16.58
N PRO A 45 -0.01 5.08 16.80
CA PRO A 45 -0.14 6.37 17.47
C PRO A 45 -1.14 7.30 16.77
N ASP A 46 -1.63 8.34 17.45
CA ASP A 46 -2.60 9.29 16.90
C ASP A 46 -2.16 10.73 17.20
N PRO A 47 -1.95 11.58 16.19
CA PRO A 47 -1.96 11.26 14.75
C PRO A 47 -0.69 10.53 14.30
N TYR A 48 -0.78 9.71 13.23
CA TYR A 48 0.36 8.99 12.70
C TYR A 48 0.34 8.89 11.17
N THR A 49 1.46 9.16 10.54
CA THR A 49 1.60 9.12 9.07
C THR A 49 2.62 8.07 8.68
N VAL A 50 2.20 7.17 7.81
CA VAL A 50 3.01 6.07 7.27
C VAL A 50 3.19 6.26 5.78
N THR A 51 4.43 6.15 5.30
CA THR A 51 4.76 6.22 3.88
C THR A 51 5.45 4.95 3.42
N LEU A 52 4.99 4.40 2.31
CA LEU A 52 5.59 3.29 1.59
C LEU A 52 6.05 3.80 0.22
N MET A 53 7.34 3.68 -0.09
CA MET A 53 7.89 4.20 -1.34
C MET A 53 8.94 3.27 -1.96
N ILE A 54 9.25 3.51 -3.22
CA ILE A 54 10.28 2.80 -3.97
C ILE A 54 11.41 3.78 -4.31
N ALA A 55 12.62 3.51 -3.84
CA ALA A 55 13.79 4.35 -4.11
C ALA A 55 14.34 4.09 -5.53
N PRO A 56 15.16 5.04 -6.05
CA PRO A 56 15.42 6.38 -5.52
C PRO A 56 14.35 7.42 -5.88
N TRP A 57 13.57 7.23 -6.95
CA TRP A 57 12.56 8.16 -7.46
C TRP A 57 11.37 7.39 -8.00
N GLY A 58 10.96 6.41 -7.24
CA GLY A 58 9.84 5.55 -7.60
C GLY A 58 8.51 6.06 -7.04
N PRO A 59 7.42 5.38 -7.41
CA PRO A 59 6.11 5.64 -6.84
C PRO A 59 6.06 5.26 -5.37
N GLY A 60 5.09 5.85 -4.67
CA GLY A 60 4.79 5.52 -3.29
C GLY A 60 3.37 5.91 -2.92
N VAL A 61 3.01 5.62 -1.69
CA VAL A 61 1.71 5.91 -1.11
C VAL A 61 1.88 6.23 0.37
N SER A 62 1.10 7.19 0.87
CA SER A 62 1.09 7.55 2.28
C SER A 62 -0.31 7.41 2.85
N TRP A 63 -0.36 7.04 4.12
CA TRP A 63 -1.58 6.96 4.91
C TRP A 63 -1.43 7.80 6.17
N ARG A 64 -2.53 8.41 6.58
CA ARG A 64 -2.59 9.12 7.86
C ARG A 64 -3.73 8.57 8.69
N ARG A 65 -3.39 8.15 9.91
CA ARG A 65 -4.38 7.89 10.96
C ARG A 65 -4.71 9.20 11.68
N LYS A 66 -5.99 9.43 11.92
CA LYS A 66 -6.49 10.48 12.80
C LYS A 66 -7.76 9.98 13.49
N GLY A 67 -7.68 9.78 14.80
CA GLY A 67 -8.73 9.10 15.55
C GLY A 67 -9.00 7.69 15.02
N ASP A 68 -10.27 7.38 14.77
CA ASP A 68 -10.68 6.08 14.23
C ASP A 68 -10.64 6.01 12.69
N THR A 69 -10.12 7.05 12.04
CA THR A 69 -10.10 7.13 10.57
C THR A 69 -8.69 6.93 10.02
N LEU A 70 -8.62 6.20 8.90
CA LEU A 70 -7.44 6.06 8.07
C LEU A 70 -7.72 6.73 6.73
N ALA A 71 -6.86 7.65 6.32
CA ALA A 71 -6.94 8.31 5.02
C ALA A 71 -5.72 7.96 4.17
N CYS A 72 -5.93 7.73 2.87
CA CYS A 72 -4.86 7.59 1.89
C CYS A 72 -4.57 8.97 1.28
N LEU A 73 -3.35 9.45 1.44
CA LEU A 73 -2.94 10.78 0.97
C LEU A 73 -2.49 10.78 -0.49
N GLY A 74 -2.23 9.59 -1.07
CA GLY A 74 -1.87 9.44 -2.48
C GLY A 74 -0.50 10.01 -2.88
N SER A 75 0.13 10.80 -2.02
CA SER A 75 1.44 11.44 -2.24
C SER A 75 2.48 10.91 -1.28
N THR A 76 3.75 10.93 -1.70
CA THR A 76 4.91 10.58 -0.85
C THR A 76 5.65 11.81 -0.33
N ASN A 77 5.27 12.99 -0.78
CA ASN A 77 5.91 14.24 -0.35
C ASN A 77 5.22 14.81 0.90
N VAL A 78 5.13 13.98 1.94
CA VAL A 78 4.49 14.30 3.21
C VAL A 78 5.44 13.92 4.32
N ASP A 79 5.55 14.76 5.35
CA ASP A 79 6.23 14.38 6.58
C ASP A 79 5.57 13.14 7.16
N CYS A 80 6.37 12.11 7.43
CA CYS A 80 5.89 10.83 7.90
C CYS A 80 6.67 10.36 9.12
N ASP A 81 5.95 9.73 10.04
CA ASP A 81 6.50 9.15 11.26
C ASP A 81 7.15 7.79 11.00
N LEU A 82 6.61 7.07 10.01
CA LEU A 82 7.15 5.80 9.53
C LEU A 82 7.37 5.84 8.03
N LEU A 83 8.60 5.58 7.59
CA LEU A 83 8.97 5.45 6.20
C LEU A 83 9.47 4.03 5.90
N VAL A 84 8.78 3.35 5.00
CA VAL A 84 9.20 2.04 4.47
C VAL A 84 9.63 2.23 3.02
N THR A 85 10.87 1.89 2.71
CA THR A 85 11.47 2.14 1.39
C THR A 85 11.98 0.84 0.78
N PHE A 86 11.42 0.45 -0.37
CA PHE A 86 12.00 -0.58 -1.22
C PHE A 86 13.18 -0.02 -2.01
N LYS A 87 14.30 -0.72 -2.04
CA LYS A 87 15.51 -0.26 -2.74
C LYS A 87 15.38 -0.26 -4.26
N SER A 88 14.45 -1.01 -4.82
CA SER A 88 14.19 -1.03 -6.27
C SER A 88 12.78 -1.53 -6.61
N VAL A 89 12.32 -1.23 -7.83
CA VAL A 89 11.06 -1.75 -8.39
C VAL A 89 11.08 -3.27 -8.52
N ASP A 90 12.25 -3.84 -8.81
CA ASP A 90 12.42 -5.29 -8.99
C ASP A 90 12.23 -6.08 -7.69
N VAL A 91 12.45 -5.44 -6.56
CA VAL A 91 12.14 -5.99 -5.23
C VAL A 91 10.70 -5.69 -4.83
N ALA A 92 10.25 -4.45 -5.07
CA ALA A 92 8.94 -4.00 -4.64
C ALA A 92 7.81 -4.79 -5.31
N LEU A 93 7.83 -4.98 -6.63
CA LEU A 93 6.76 -5.66 -7.35
C LEU A 93 6.50 -7.09 -6.86
N PRO A 94 7.48 -8.00 -6.77
CA PRO A 94 7.23 -9.33 -6.24
C PRO A 94 6.71 -9.32 -4.81
N THR A 95 7.18 -8.38 -3.98
CA THR A 95 6.76 -8.26 -2.58
C THR A 95 5.32 -7.75 -2.48
N LEU A 96 4.98 -6.67 -3.20
CA LEU A 96 3.63 -6.08 -3.21
C LEU A 96 2.58 -6.94 -3.91
N LEU A 97 2.99 -7.86 -4.77
CA LEU A 97 2.13 -8.85 -5.41
C LEU A 97 2.06 -10.16 -4.60
N GLY A 98 2.69 -10.20 -3.42
CA GLY A 98 2.71 -11.36 -2.54
C GLY A 98 3.59 -12.52 -3.05
N ALA A 99 4.42 -12.33 -4.09
CA ALA A 99 5.31 -13.36 -4.62
C ALA A 99 6.58 -13.57 -3.76
N LYS A 100 6.89 -12.61 -2.91
CA LYS A 100 7.99 -12.66 -1.93
C LYS A 100 7.52 -12.06 -0.62
N GLY A 101 7.87 -12.71 0.50
CA GLY A 101 7.54 -12.18 1.82
C GLY A 101 8.22 -10.83 2.09
N VAL A 102 7.51 -9.91 2.73
CA VAL A 102 8.09 -8.62 3.16
C VAL A 102 9.23 -8.86 4.15
N LEU A 103 9.09 -9.86 5.04
CA LEU A 103 10.11 -10.22 6.02
C LEU A 103 11.39 -10.75 5.36
N ASP A 104 11.26 -11.54 4.29
CA ASP A 104 12.41 -12.02 3.52
C ASP A 104 13.14 -10.85 2.84
N ALA A 105 12.38 -9.91 2.27
CA ALA A 105 12.95 -8.71 1.66
C ALA A 105 13.63 -7.80 2.69
N LEU A 106 13.12 -7.75 3.93
CA LEU A 106 13.74 -7.01 5.05
C LEU A 106 15.03 -7.71 5.50
N ALA A 107 15.01 -9.03 5.67
CA ALA A 107 16.19 -9.83 6.06
C ALA A 107 17.31 -9.73 5.01
N GLU A 108 16.97 -9.65 3.74
CA GLU A 108 17.92 -9.43 2.64
C GLU A 108 18.39 -7.96 2.52
N HIS A 109 18.04 -7.08 3.44
CA HIS A 109 18.33 -5.64 3.40
C HIS A 109 17.85 -4.94 2.10
N ARG A 110 16.78 -5.43 1.49
CA ARG A 110 16.18 -4.85 0.27
C ARG A 110 15.07 -3.87 0.57
N VAL A 111 14.62 -3.85 1.82
CA VAL A 111 13.66 -2.89 2.39
C VAL A 111 14.36 -2.14 3.52
N MET A 112 14.15 -0.85 3.59
CA MET A 112 14.63 0.01 4.67
C MET A 112 13.42 0.53 5.43
N VAL A 113 13.50 0.52 6.75
CA VAL A 113 12.48 1.07 7.64
C VAL A 113 13.10 2.20 8.45
N LYS A 114 12.49 3.37 8.45
CA LYS A 114 12.81 4.52 9.29
C LYS A 114 11.58 4.88 10.12
N GLY A 115 11.66 4.75 11.42
CA GLY A 115 10.56 4.95 12.37
C GLY A 115 10.34 3.73 13.25
N ASP A 116 9.15 3.62 13.83
CA ASP A 116 8.81 2.53 14.73
C ASP A 116 8.62 1.19 13.99
N LEU A 117 9.48 0.23 14.32
CA LEU A 117 9.44 -1.11 13.72
C LEU A 117 8.17 -1.87 14.12
N THR A 118 7.61 -1.60 15.30
CA THR A 118 6.35 -2.24 15.75
C THR A 118 5.21 -1.86 14.81
N VAL A 119 5.08 -0.55 14.51
CA VAL A 119 4.08 -0.06 13.56
C VAL A 119 4.34 -0.58 12.14
N ALA A 120 5.61 -0.70 11.73
CA ALA A 120 5.96 -1.30 10.45
C ALA A 120 5.47 -2.75 10.34
N MET A 121 5.60 -3.55 11.42
CA MET A 121 5.10 -4.93 11.46
C MET A 121 3.57 -5.00 11.44
N VAL A 122 2.90 -4.04 12.08
CA VAL A 122 1.44 -3.89 11.99
C VAL A 122 1.02 -3.58 10.55
N LEU A 123 1.71 -2.65 9.87
CA LEU A 123 1.47 -2.36 8.46
C LEU A 123 1.60 -3.61 7.59
N VAL A 124 2.65 -4.41 7.78
CA VAL A 124 2.86 -5.67 7.03
C VAL A 124 1.69 -6.62 7.23
N ARG A 125 1.20 -6.79 8.48
CA ARG A 125 0.02 -7.65 8.74
C ARG A 125 -1.23 -7.12 8.04
N CYS A 126 -1.46 -5.82 8.08
CA CYS A 126 -2.56 -5.19 7.36
C CYS A 126 -2.46 -5.40 5.84
N LEU A 127 -1.28 -5.19 5.25
CA LEU A 127 -1.06 -5.39 3.82
C LEU A 127 -1.28 -6.86 3.41
N ASN A 128 -0.81 -7.83 4.18
CA ASN A 128 -1.05 -9.25 3.93
C ASN A 128 -2.56 -9.59 3.92
N ILE A 129 -3.36 -8.97 4.79
CA ILE A 129 -4.81 -9.13 4.79
C ILE A 129 -5.41 -8.52 3.52
N VAL A 130 -4.97 -7.32 3.14
CA VAL A 130 -5.44 -6.59 1.94
C VAL A 130 -5.06 -7.36 0.67
N GLU A 131 -3.83 -7.86 0.57
CA GLU A 131 -3.37 -8.68 -0.54
C GLU A 131 -4.22 -9.96 -0.68
N GLY A 132 -4.58 -10.60 0.43
CA GLY A 132 -5.50 -11.74 0.45
C GLY A 132 -6.88 -11.43 -0.12
N TYR A 133 -7.34 -10.18 -0.07
CA TYR A 133 -8.60 -9.75 -0.69
C TYR A 133 -8.45 -9.36 -2.16
N LEU A 134 -7.33 -8.75 -2.54
CA LEU A 134 -7.10 -8.19 -3.87
C LEU A 134 -6.67 -9.24 -4.89
N PHE A 135 -5.92 -10.26 -4.46
CA PHE A 135 -5.37 -11.26 -5.39
C PHE A 135 -6.17 -12.56 -5.40
N PRO A 136 -6.34 -13.20 -6.58
CA PRO A 136 -7.05 -14.48 -6.72
C PRO A 136 -6.39 -15.61 -5.93
N ASP A 137 -7.19 -16.65 -5.55
CA ASP A 137 -6.72 -17.78 -4.73
C ASP A 137 -5.52 -18.53 -5.31
N ILE A 138 -5.34 -18.51 -6.62
CA ILE A 138 -4.18 -19.14 -7.31
C ILE A 138 -2.88 -18.48 -6.89
N VAL A 139 -2.88 -17.15 -6.73
CA VAL A 139 -1.71 -16.38 -6.33
C VAL A 139 -1.50 -16.48 -4.82
N THR A 140 -2.56 -16.34 -4.03
CA THR A 140 -2.48 -16.38 -2.56
C THR A 140 -2.10 -17.73 -1.99
N ARG A 141 -2.57 -18.86 -2.58
CA ARG A 141 -2.21 -20.22 -2.13
C ARG A 141 -0.74 -20.58 -2.36
N ARG A 142 -0.12 -19.96 -3.35
CA ARG A 142 1.30 -20.21 -3.68
C ARG A 142 2.26 -19.42 -2.83
N ILE A 143 1.78 -18.37 -2.14
CA ILE A 143 2.61 -17.30 -1.59
C ILE A 143 2.33 -17.03 -0.12
N LEU A 144 1.08 -17.19 0.37
CA LEU A 144 0.70 -16.94 1.75
C LEU A 144 0.56 -18.24 2.55
N PRO A 145 1.23 -18.37 3.72
CA PRO A 145 1.13 -19.57 4.57
C PRO A 145 -0.29 -19.81 5.12
N ARG A 146 -1.13 -18.76 5.19
CA ARG A 146 -2.54 -18.84 5.64
C ARG A 146 -3.40 -17.88 4.83
N PRO A 147 -4.15 -18.35 3.82
CA PRO A 147 -5.09 -17.51 3.09
C PRO A 147 -6.23 -17.06 4.02
N ALA A 148 -6.61 -15.78 3.90
CA ALA A 148 -7.73 -15.23 4.64
C ALA A 148 -9.04 -15.91 4.21
N THR A 149 -9.91 -16.26 5.19
CA THR A 149 -11.24 -16.83 4.93
C THR A 149 -12.12 -15.79 4.24
N ARG A 150 -12.46 -16.01 2.98
CA ARG A 150 -13.26 -15.11 2.15
C ARG A 150 -14.75 -15.29 2.36
N LYS A 151 -15.45 -14.18 2.60
CA LYS A 151 -16.89 -14.07 2.31
C LYS A 151 -17.03 -13.40 0.94
N ARG A 152 -17.66 -14.08 -0.03
CA ARG A 152 -17.80 -13.62 -1.44
C ARG A 152 -18.36 -12.20 -1.62
N GLY A 153 -19.15 -11.70 -0.67
CA GLY A 153 -19.70 -10.35 -0.68
C GLY A 153 -18.66 -9.22 -0.45
N HIS A 154 -17.51 -9.53 0.15
CA HIS A 154 -16.49 -8.51 0.45
C HIS A 154 -15.73 -8.03 -0.80
N LEU A 155 -15.58 -8.86 -1.84
CA LEU A 155 -14.89 -8.48 -3.08
C LEU A 155 -15.65 -7.41 -3.86
N VAL A 156 -16.98 -7.48 -3.89
CA VAL A 156 -17.83 -6.49 -4.56
C VAL A 156 -17.82 -5.18 -3.77
N ALA A 157 -17.89 -5.25 -2.44
CA ALA A 157 -17.82 -4.08 -1.56
C ALA A 157 -16.43 -3.40 -1.64
N TYR A 158 -15.35 -4.19 -1.75
CA TYR A 158 -14.00 -3.67 -1.95
C TYR A 158 -13.85 -2.95 -3.30
N GLY A 159 -14.35 -3.53 -4.39
CA GLY A 159 -14.35 -2.89 -5.70
C GLY A 159 -15.11 -1.56 -5.68
N ALA A 160 -16.30 -1.53 -5.08
CA ALA A 160 -17.12 -0.32 -4.96
C ALA A 160 -16.44 0.76 -4.12
N LEU A 161 -15.79 0.40 -3.00
CA LEU A 161 -15.08 1.36 -2.13
C LEU A 161 -13.81 1.92 -2.76
N ILE A 162 -13.05 1.09 -3.49
CA ILE A 162 -11.89 1.58 -4.25
C ILE A 162 -12.32 2.63 -5.29
N HIS A 163 -13.45 2.43 -5.94
CA HIS A 163 -13.99 3.40 -6.91
C HIS A 163 -14.54 4.66 -6.24
N THR A 164 -15.26 4.56 -5.12
CA THR A 164 -15.80 5.72 -4.41
C THR A 164 -14.72 6.57 -3.77
N GLU A 165 -13.68 5.98 -3.19
CA GLU A 165 -12.54 6.73 -2.65
C GLU A 165 -11.76 7.46 -3.76
N ALA A 166 -11.68 6.88 -4.97
CA ALA A 166 -11.11 7.56 -6.13
C ALA A 166 -11.87 8.84 -6.51
N LEU A 167 -13.19 8.80 -6.47
CA LEU A 167 -14.06 9.96 -6.77
C LEU A 167 -13.98 11.04 -5.68
N ILE A 168 -13.90 10.66 -4.41
CA ILE A 168 -13.78 11.59 -3.28
C ILE A 168 -12.43 12.32 -3.31
N GLN A 169 -11.33 11.62 -3.63
CA GLN A 169 -10.01 12.26 -3.71
C GLN A 169 -9.85 13.17 -4.93
N VAL A 170 -10.52 12.88 -6.05
CA VAL A 170 -10.54 13.79 -7.21
C VAL A 170 -11.31 15.07 -6.87
N LYS A 171 -12.37 14.98 -6.05
CA LYS A 171 -13.17 16.14 -5.63
C LYS A 171 -12.53 16.97 -4.50
N ALA A 172 -11.58 16.40 -3.76
CA ALA A 172 -10.86 17.03 -2.66
C ALA A 172 -9.52 17.69 -3.06
N ARG A 173 -9.16 17.73 -4.36
CA ARG A 173 -8.08 18.60 -4.83
C ARG A 173 -8.62 20.04 -4.85
N PRO A 174 -8.15 20.94 -3.97
CA PRO A 174 -8.42 22.36 -4.16
C PRO A 174 -7.76 22.75 -5.47
N THR A 175 -8.48 23.42 -6.35
CA THR A 175 -7.94 24.18 -7.45
C THR A 175 -7.12 25.33 -6.86
N GLU A 176 -5.85 25.07 -6.58
CA GLU A 176 -4.84 26.14 -6.44
C GLU A 176 -4.46 26.63 -7.84
N GLU A 177 -5.39 27.31 -8.46
CA GLU A 177 -5.08 28.13 -9.63
C GLU A 177 -6.13 29.25 -9.70
N THR A 178 -5.91 30.31 -8.93
CA THR A 178 -6.26 31.68 -9.22
C THR A 178 -5.96 32.54 -8.00
N ALA A 179 -4.71 32.97 -7.85
CA ALA A 179 -4.34 34.21 -7.18
C ALA A 179 -2.93 34.59 -7.67
N ALA A 180 -2.87 35.23 -8.81
CA ALA A 180 -1.78 36.11 -9.19
C ALA A 180 -2.23 37.54 -8.98
#